data_5302fb6ab4bea9e99dbe3228a23d3ae1
#
_entry.id   5302fb6ab4bea9e99dbe3228a23d3ae1
#
_cell.length_a   1.000
_cell.length_b   1.000
_cell.length_c   1.000
_cell.angle_alpha   90.00
_cell.angle_beta   90.00
_cell.angle_gamma   90.00
#
_symmetry.space_group_name_H-M   'P 1'
#
loop_
_entity.id
_entity.type
_entity.pdbx_description
1 polymer ?
#
loop_
_entity_poly.entity_id
_entity_poly.type
_entity_poly.pdbx_seq_one_letter_code
_entity_poly.pdbx_strand_id
1 'polypeptide(L)'
;MSARLLSLLLLVVLLLAPGPAAWAGPVEWIEVPATEEGQQWWDKGSLRLNRRGELTVLSRFTPAATDDKPNPSGQLYVMAIECGSQRFRDLQVNGLPKLQAEWEIAAEDALISSVMEQVCVEAQQEGLA
;
A
#
# COMPACT_ATOMS: atom_id res chain seq x y z
N MET A 1 0.01 14.78 50.96
CA MET A 1 -0.38 13.94 49.84
C MET A 1 0.46 12.70 49.85
N SER A 2 -0.15 11.54 49.80
CA SER A 2 0.57 10.28 49.88
C SER A 2 1.23 9.94 48.54
N ALA A 3 2.40 9.32 48.60
CA ALA A 3 3.14 8.84 47.43
C ALA A 3 2.30 7.93 46.52
N ARG A 4 1.24 7.33 47.07
CA ARG A 4 0.31 6.47 46.32
C ARG A 4 -0.56 7.24 45.33
N LEU A 5 -0.95 8.47 45.60
CA LEU A 5 -1.71 9.34 44.71
C LEU A 5 -0.85 9.81 43.51
N LEU A 6 0.40 10.15 43.79
CA LEU A 6 1.36 10.54 42.75
C LEU A 6 1.66 9.37 41.80
N SER A 7 1.81 8.13 42.31
CA SER A 7 2.01 6.95 41.50
C SER A 7 0.82 6.65 40.61
N LEU A 8 -0.40 6.85 41.12
CA LEU A 8 -1.64 6.63 40.35
C LEU A 8 -1.76 7.64 39.19
N LEU A 9 -1.42 8.89 39.46
CA LEU A 9 -1.44 9.97 38.48
C LEU A 9 -0.42 9.71 37.35
N LEU A 10 0.77 9.26 37.71
CA LEU A 10 1.81 8.92 36.75
C LEU A 10 1.39 7.76 35.84
N LEU A 11 0.73 6.74 36.40
CA LEU A 11 0.21 5.61 35.64
C LEU A 11 -0.87 6.01 34.63
N VAL A 12 -1.77 6.90 35.03
CA VAL A 12 -2.84 7.43 34.18
C VAL A 12 -2.25 8.24 33.00
N VAL A 13 -1.24 9.06 33.28
CA VAL A 13 -0.56 9.86 32.25
C VAL A 13 0.15 8.94 31.23
N LEU A 14 0.77 7.86 31.69
CA LEU A 14 1.41 6.87 30.80
C LEU A 14 0.40 6.12 29.92
N LEU A 15 -0.81 5.85 30.42
CA LEU A 15 -1.88 5.20 29.67
C LEU A 15 -2.54 6.13 28.64
N LEU A 16 -2.52 7.44 28.89
CA LEU A 16 -3.07 8.45 28.00
C LEU A 16 -2.04 9.03 27.02
N ALA A 17 -0.74 8.71 27.21
CA ALA A 17 0.29 9.14 26.30
C ALA A 17 0.12 8.40 24.95
N PRO A 18 0.15 9.11 23.79
CA PRO A 18 0.11 8.46 22.51
C PRO A 18 1.31 7.53 22.40
N GLY A 19 1.05 6.24 22.16
CA GLY A 19 2.09 5.25 21.92
C GLY A 19 2.88 5.59 20.65
N PRO A 20 4.06 4.96 20.45
CA PRO A 20 4.79 5.11 19.19
C PRO A 20 3.85 4.69 18.07
N ALA A 21 3.56 5.63 17.19
CA ALA A 21 2.67 5.42 16.08
C ALA A 21 3.33 4.49 15.06
N ALA A 22 2.82 3.26 14.91
CA ALA A 22 3.13 2.41 13.76
C ALA A 22 2.34 2.93 12.57
N TRP A 23 2.74 4.08 12.02
CA TRP A 23 1.99 4.71 10.96
C TRP A 23 2.47 4.29 9.59
N ALA A 24 1.53 3.84 8.74
CA ALA A 24 1.62 4.19 7.35
C ALA A 24 1.58 5.73 7.26
N GLY A 25 2.41 6.35 6.44
CA GLY A 25 2.36 7.78 6.21
C GLY A 25 0.97 8.22 5.74
N PRO A 26 0.70 9.53 5.62
CA PRO A 26 -0.55 10.00 5.06
C PRO A 26 -0.74 9.45 3.65
N VAL A 27 -1.99 9.18 3.29
CA VAL A 27 -2.34 8.69 1.94
C VAL A 27 -1.90 9.72 0.90
N GLU A 28 -1.11 9.26 -0.06
CA GLU A 28 -0.62 10.08 -1.18
C GLU A 28 -0.72 9.28 -2.47
N TRP A 29 -1.85 9.47 -3.18
CA TRP A 29 -2.11 8.77 -4.43
C TRP A 29 -1.31 9.38 -5.57
N ILE A 30 -0.53 8.53 -6.23
CA ILE A 30 0.24 8.88 -7.43
C ILE A 30 -0.36 8.12 -8.59
N GLU A 31 -0.84 8.85 -9.59
CA GLU A 31 -1.41 8.27 -10.80
C GLU A 31 -0.28 7.91 -11.77
N VAL A 32 -0.34 6.69 -12.30
CA VAL A 32 0.52 6.29 -13.42
C VAL A 32 -0.17 6.64 -14.75
N PRO A 33 0.56 6.70 -15.87
CA PRO A 33 -0.06 6.99 -17.16
C PRO A 33 -1.20 6.04 -17.46
N ALA A 34 -2.38 6.59 -17.76
CA ALA A 34 -3.56 5.83 -18.10
C ALA A 34 -3.38 5.06 -19.42
N THR A 35 -4.07 3.94 -19.54
CA THR A 35 -4.13 3.13 -20.76
C THR A 35 -5.56 2.96 -21.20
N GLU A 36 -5.78 2.24 -22.31
CA GLU A 36 -7.12 1.88 -22.78
C GLU A 36 -7.88 1.01 -21.77
N GLU A 37 -7.15 0.31 -20.88
CA GLU A 37 -7.75 -0.52 -19.85
C GLU A 37 -8.33 0.29 -18.69
N GLY A 38 -7.78 1.48 -18.44
CA GLY A 38 -8.24 2.34 -17.35
C GLY A 38 -7.15 3.17 -16.73
N GLN A 39 -7.35 3.48 -15.45
CA GLN A 39 -6.48 4.30 -14.64
C GLN A 39 -6.01 3.52 -13.42
N GLN A 40 -4.77 3.75 -13.01
CA GLN A 40 -4.22 3.14 -11.81
C GLN A 40 -3.40 4.15 -11.01
N TRP A 41 -3.44 4.00 -9.69
CA TRP A 41 -2.72 4.80 -8.71
C TRP A 41 -2.04 3.88 -7.72
N TRP A 42 -0.98 4.36 -7.12
CA TRP A 42 -0.37 3.73 -5.95
C TRP A 42 -0.22 4.76 -4.84
N ASP A 43 -0.31 4.30 -3.60
CA ASP A 43 -0.21 5.17 -2.44
C ASP A 43 1.23 5.19 -1.92
N LYS A 44 1.90 6.29 -2.15
CA LYS A 44 3.28 6.50 -1.68
C LYS A 44 3.38 6.39 -0.16
N GLY A 45 2.36 6.87 0.56
CA GLY A 45 2.33 6.80 2.01
C GLY A 45 2.20 5.39 2.58
N SER A 46 1.78 4.42 1.78
CA SER A 46 1.62 3.03 2.20
C SER A 46 2.85 2.15 1.96
N LEU A 47 3.84 2.66 1.24
CA LEU A 47 5.02 1.90 0.85
C LEU A 47 5.80 1.44 2.09
N ARG A 48 6.02 0.13 2.22
CA ARG A 48 6.71 -0.46 3.36
C ARG A 48 7.18 -1.88 3.06
N LEU A 49 8.06 -2.38 3.91
CA LEU A 49 8.37 -3.81 3.97
C LEU A 49 7.39 -4.48 4.95
N ASN A 50 6.86 -5.63 4.56
CA ASN A 50 6.06 -6.46 5.45
C ASN A 50 6.97 -7.34 6.34
N ARG A 51 6.37 -8.19 7.18
CA ARG A 51 7.10 -9.08 8.10
C ARG A 51 7.97 -10.10 7.38
N ARG A 52 7.66 -10.40 6.12
CA ARG A 52 8.44 -11.33 5.28
C ARG A 52 9.57 -10.63 4.52
N GLY A 53 9.71 -9.31 4.68
CA GLY A 53 10.67 -8.51 3.93
C GLY A 53 10.22 -8.21 2.50
N GLU A 54 8.94 -8.43 2.20
CA GLU A 54 8.39 -8.09 0.90
C GLU A 54 7.98 -6.61 0.87
N LEU A 55 8.29 -5.95 -0.24
CA LEU A 55 7.84 -4.58 -0.48
C LEU A 55 6.34 -4.59 -0.78
N THR A 56 5.56 -3.83 -0.02
CA THR A 56 4.12 -3.76 -0.19
C THR A 56 3.65 -2.33 -0.38
N VAL A 57 2.58 -2.18 -1.13
CA VAL A 57 1.98 -0.89 -1.45
C VAL A 57 0.48 -1.05 -1.69
N LEU A 58 -0.29 -0.04 -1.31
CA LEU A 58 -1.69 0.09 -1.70
C LEU A 58 -1.76 0.59 -3.15
N SER A 59 -2.60 -0.04 -3.94
CA SER A 59 -2.88 0.38 -5.31
C SER A 59 -4.38 0.37 -5.56
N ARG A 60 -4.82 1.25 -6.43
CA ARG A 60 -6.22 1.32 -6.82
C ARG A 60 -6.32 1.38 -8.34
N PHE A 61 -7.28 0.66 -8.88
CA PHE A 61 -7.54 0.58 -10.30
C PHE A 61 -8.98 0.95 -10.60
N THR A 62 -9.19 1.77 -11.62
CA THR A 62 -10.52 2.07 -12.16
C THR A 62 -10.54 1.68 -13.63
N PRO A 63 -11.39 0.72 -14.02
CA PRO A 63 -11.53 0.35 -15.43
C PRO A 63 -11.95 1.53 -16.29
N ALA A 64 -11.60 1.50 -17.57
CA ALA A 64 -12.07 2.50 -18.51
C ALA A 64 -13.60 2.45 -18.61
N ALA A 65 -14.23 3.63 -18.70
CA ALA A 65 -15.67 3.72 -18.90
C ALA A 65 -16.04 3.19 -20.29
N THR A 66 -17.18 2.50 -20.33
CA THR A 66 -17.79 2.01 -21.58
C THR A 66 -19.22 2.53 -21.68
N ASP A 67 -19.85 2.38 -22.84
CA ASP A 67 -21.26 2.78 -23.01
C ASP A 67 -22.18 2.01 -22.05
N ASP A 68 -21.86 0.73 -21.80
CA ASP A 68 -22.61 -0.13 -20.87
C ASP A 68 -22.31 0.20 -19.40
N LYS A 69 -21.10 0.67 -19.11
CA LYS A 69 -20.63 1.00 -17.77
C LYS A 69 -19.94 2.38 -17.78
N PRO A 70 -20.73 3.46 -17.77
CA PRO A 70 -20.17 4.81 -17.82
C PRO A 70 -19.42 5.22 -16.55
N ASN A 71 -19.72 4.60 -15.41
CA ASN A 71 -19.07 4.85 -14.13
C ASN A 71 -18.66 3.52 -13.47
N PRO A 72 -17.62 2.85 -14.00
CA PRO A 72 -17.21 1.56 -13.48
C PRO A 72 -16.66 1.69 -12.06
N SER A 73 -16.94 0.69 -11.22
CA SER A 73 -16.41 0.61 -9.87
C SER A 73 -14.91 0.33 -9.88
N GLY A 74 -14.17 1.06 -9.03
CA GLY A 74 -12.76 0.80 -8.82
C GLY A 74 -12.50 -0.38 -7.89
N GLN A 75 -11.26 -0.84 -7.88
CA GLN A 75 -10.78 -1.89 -6.99
C GLN A 75 -9.55 -1.40 -6.23
N LEU A 76 -9.44 -1.85 -4.99
CA LEU A 76 -8.31 -1.55 -4.11
C LEU A 76 -7.51 -2.82 -3.86
N TYR A 77 -6.20 -2.71 -4.04
CA TYR A 77 -5.27 -3.83 -3.89
C TYR A 77 -4.22 -3.52 -2.82
N VAL A 78 -3.80 -4.54 -2.09
CA VAL A 78 -2.51 -4.53 -1.41
C VAL A 78 -1.60 -5.41 -2.25
N MET A 79 -0.59 -4.80 -2.88
CA MET A 79 0.34 -5.49 -3.75
C MET A 79 1.64 -5.77 -3.03
N ALA A 80 2.20 -6.96 -3.22
CA ALA A 80 3.59 -7.25 -2.95
C ALA A 80 4.38 -7.12 -4.24
N ILE A 81 5.56 -6.50 -4.18
CA ILE A 81 6.38 -6.19 -5.34
C ILE A 81 7.79 -6.72 -5.13
N GLU A 82 8.31 -7.41 -6.13
CA GLU A 82 9.67 -7.89 -6.20
C GLU A 82 10.40 -7.18 -7.34
N CYS A 83 11.16 -6.15 -6.98
CA CYS A 83 11.78 -5.25 -7.96
C CYS A 83 12.82 -5.96 -8.83
N GLY A 84 13.61 -6.86 -8.24
CA GLY A 84 14.69 -7.54 -8.95
C GLY A 84 14.22 -8.43 -10.10
N SER A 85 13.09 -9.12 -9.91
CA SER A 85 12.50 -10.03 -10.91
C SER A 85 11.33 -9.41 -11.67
N GLN A 86 10.93 -8.17 -11.32
CA GLN A 86 9.79 -7.47 -11.90
C GLN A 86 8.49 -8.28 -11.81
N ARG A 87 8.26 -8.87 -10.64
CA ARG A 87 7.06 -9.64 -10.34
C ARG A 87 6.24 -8.98 -9.25
N PHE A 88 4.96 -9.24 -9.26
CA PHE A 88 4.03 -8.77 -8.25
C PHE A 88 3.03 -9.86 -7.90
N ARG A 89 2.36 -9.69 -6.79
CA ARG A 89 1.17 -10.46 -6.45
C ARG A 89 0.24 -9.60 -5.58
N ASP A 90 -1.04 -9.82 -5.72
CA ASP A 90 -2.04 -9.15 -4.90
C ASP A 90 -2.25 -9.95 -3.63
N LEU A 91 -1.94 -9.35 -2.48
CA LEU A 91 -2.14 -9.96 -1.17
C LEU A 91 -3.57 -9.78 -0.68
N GLN A 92 -4.21 -8.67 -1.07
CA GLN A 92 -5.60 -8.36 -0.75
C GLN A 92 -6.26 -7.68 -1.95
N VAL A 93 -7.54 -7.95 -2.13
CA VAL A 93 -8.40 -7.28 -3.12
C VAL A 93 -9.64 -6.79 -2.38
N ASN A 94 -9.87 -5.48 -2.41
CA ASN A 94 -11.01 -4.83 -1.73
C ASN A 94 -11.12 -5.21 -0.25
N GLY A 95 -9.97 -5.29 0.43
CA GLY A 95 -9.88 -5.63 1.86
C GLY A 95 -9.96 -7.12 2.19
N LEU A 96 -10.18 -7.98 1.20
CA LEU A 96 -10.23 -9.43 1.39
C LEU A 96 -8.88 -10.07 1.06
N PRO A 97 -8.33 -10.91 1.95
CA PRO A 97 -7.09 -11.61 1.67
C PRO A 97 -7.22 -12.52 0.45
N LYS A 98 -6.22 -12.49 -0.42
CA LYS A 98 -6.10 -13.43 -1.53
C LYS A 98 -5.13 -14.53 -1.11
N LEU A 99 -5.66 -15.67 -0.68
CA LEU A 99 -4.86 -16.78 -0.19
C LEU A 99 -4.10 -17.43 -1.36
N GLN A 100 -2.83 -17.79 -1.10
CA GLN A 100 -1.96 -18.48 -2.07
C GLN A 100 -1.81 -17.73 -3.40
N ALA A 101 -1.75 -16.41 -3.33
CA ALA A 101 -1.50 -15.61 -4.52
C ALA A 101 -0.12 -15.94 -5.11
N GLU A 102 -0.09 -16.23 -6.40
CA GLU A 102 1.13 -16.54 -7.14
C GLU A 102 1.78 -15.26 -7.66
N TRP A 103 3.10 -15.26 -7.78
CA TRP A 103 3.84 -14.18 -8.38
C TRP A 103 3.57 -14.13 -9.89
N GLU A 104 3.26 -12.94 -10.38
CA GLU A 104 2.96 -12.66 -11.78
C GLU A 104 3.99 -11.71 -12.38
N ILE A 105 4.24 -11.83 -13.65
CA ILE A 105 5.16 -10.96 -14.39
C ILE A 105 4.44 -9.64 -14.71
N ALA A 106 5.03 -8.52 -14.29
CA ALA A 106 4.44 -7.20 -14.51
C ALA A 106 4.51 -6.73 -15.98
N ALA A 107 5.45 -7.25 -16.76
CA ALA A 107 5.70 -6.78 -18.13
C ALA A 107 4.52 -6.92 -19.07
N GLU A 108 3.58 -7.83 -18.78
CA GLU A 108 2.40 -8.06 -19.60
C GLU A 108 1.26 -7.05 -19.34
N ASP A 109 1.37 -6.25 -18.29
CA ASP A 109 0.39 -5.25 -17.89
C ASP A 109 1.06 -3.89 -17.82
N ALA A 110 0.69 -2.99 -18.72
CA ALA A 110 1.32 -1.67 -18.82
C ALA A 110 1.07 -0.80 -17.57
N LEU A 111 -0.12 -0.88 -16.97
CA LEU A 111 -0.43 -0.14 -15.75
C LEU A 111 0.39 -0.66 -14.57
N ILE A 112 0.43 -1.97 -14.38
CA ILE A 112 1.21 -2.61 -13.31
C ILE A 112 2.71 -2.35 -13.52
N SER A 113 3.21 -2.40 -14.76
CA SER A 113 4.61 -2.09 -15.06
C SER A 113 4.97 -0.66 -14.64
N SER A 114 4.09 0.29 -14.90
CA SER A 114 4.29 1.69 -14.49
C SER A 114 4.29 1.85 -12.98
N VAL A 115 3.36 1.18 -12.29
CA VAL A 115 3.33 1.17 -10.81
C VAL A 115 4.64 0.61 -10.27
N MET A 116 5.06 -0.54 -10.77
CA MET A 116 6.29 -1.19 -10.32
C MET A 116 7.51 -0.33 -10.52
N GLU A 117 7.65 0.30 -11.69
CA GLU A 117 8.77 1.18 -11.97
C GLU A 117 8.85 2.32 -10.95
N GLN A 118 7.74 3.01 -10.71
CA GLN A 118 7.69 4.12 -9.78
C GLN A 118 7.89 3.68 -8.33
N VAL A 119 7.26 2.59 -7.93
CA VAL A 119 7.39 2.04 -6.57
C VAL A 119 8.83 1.59 -6.30
N CYS A 120 9.47 0.94 -7.26
CA CYS A 120 10.84 0.47 -7.08
C CYS A 120 11.85 1.62 -6.99
N VAL A 121 11.65 2.69 -7.76
CA VAL A 121 12.46 3.91 -7.65
C VAL A 121 12.27 4.55 -6.28
N GLU A 122 11.04 4.71 -5.83
CA GLU A 122 10.74 5.31 -4.52
C GLU A 122 11.29 4.46 -3.36
N ALA A 123 11.13 3.14 -3.44
CA ALA A 123 11.67 2.22 -2.44
C ALA A 123 13.19 2.34 -2.32
N GLN A 124 13.88 2.50 -3.43
CA GLN A 124 15.32 2.71 -3.45
C GLN A 124 15.72 4.03 -2.80
N GLN A 125 14.97 5.11 -3.07
CA GLN A 125 15.18 6.42 -2.46
C GLN A 125 14.92 6.41 -0.95
N GLU A 126 13.96 5.62 -0.49
CA GLU A 126 13.62 5.46 0.94
C GLU A 126 14.51 4.42 1.65
N GLY A 127 15.41 3.74 0.94
CA GLY A 127 16.29 2.72 1.50
C GLY A 127 15.59 1.41 1.81
N LEU A 128 14.47 1.11 1.16
CA LEU A 128 13.70 -0.12 1.34
C LEU A 128 14.10 -1.23 0.34
N ALA A 129 14.79 -0.84 -0.70
CA ALA A 129 15.21 -1.77 -1.76
C ALA A 129 16.63 -1.46 -2.26
#